data_94b779e707b248b1f938495c820b25f3
#
_entry.id   94b779e707b248b1f938495c820b25f3
#
_cell.length_a   1.000
_cell.length_b   1.000
_cell.length_c   1.000
_cell.angle_alpha   90.00
_cell.angle_beta   90.00
_cell.angle_gamma   90.00
#
_symmetry.space_group_name_H-M   'P 1'
#
loop_
_entity.id
_entity.type
_entity.pdbx_description
1 polymer ?
#
loop_
_entity_poly.entity_id
_entity_poly.type
_entity_poly.pdbx_seq_one_letter_code
_entity_poly.pdbx_strand_id
1 'polypeptide(L)'
;MNPTVKDIIGIKPGKLRAFICDSPKACNSARVQVQHVKRMYMPEGVENYTVHTQWEDNIVVITAIAKQDDTKKNGIKKGGNGNV
;
A
#
# COMPACT_ATOMS: atom_id res chain seq x y z
N MET A 1 14.60 -11.10 -1.73
CA MET A 1 13.37 -11.88 -1.67
C MET A 1 12.22 -11.10 -2.28
N ASN A 2 11.43 -11.75 -3.10
CA ASN A 2 10.35 -11.06 -3.78
C ASN A 2 9.06 -11.15 -2.97
N PRO A 3 8.30 -10.08 -2.85
CA PRO A 3 7.02 -10.15 -2.14
C PRO A 3 6.02 -10.97 -2.94
N THR A 4 5.19 -11.70 -2.22
CA THR A 4 4.08 -12.44 -2.80
C THR A 4 2.78 -11.71 -2.46
N VAL A 5 1.69 -12.15 -3.07
CA VAL A 5 0.37 -11.60 -2.75
C VAL A 5 0.11 -11.71 -1.24
N LYS A 6 0.47 -12.86 -0.65
CA LYS A 6 0.26 -13.09 0.76
C LYS A 6 1.05 -12.11 1.62
N ASP A 7 2.29 -11.80 1.22
CA ASP A 7 3.12 -10.85 1.94
C ASP A 7 2.51 -9.45 1.90
N ILE A 8 1.98 -9.07 0.75
CA ILE A 8 1.38 -7.74 0.57
C ILE A 8 0.11 -7.63 1.42
N ILE A 9 -0.74 -8.63 1.35
CA ILE A 9 -1.98 -8.64 2.13
C ILE A 9 -1.67 -8.63 3.62
N GLY A 10 -0.55 -9.20 4.03
CA GLY A 10 -0.14 -9.22 5.43
C GLY A 10 0.31 -7.88 5.98
N ILE A 11 0.51 -6.86 5.13
CA ILE A 11 0.86 -5.53 5.62
C ILE A 11 -0.39 -4.90 6.23
N LYS A 12 -0.32 -4.58 7.51
CA LYS A 12 -1.48 -4.03 8.20
C LYS A 12 -1.78 -2.61 7.72
N PRO A 13 -3.05 -2.21 7.73
CA PRO A 13 -3.42 -0.85 7.34
C PRO A 13 -2.63 0.19 8.14
N GLY A 14 -2.11 1.18 7.45
CA GLY A 14 -1.30 2.23 8.05
C GLY A 14 0.16 1.85 8.24
N LYS A 15 0.56 0.66 7.80
CA LYS A 15 1.95 0.20 7.93
C LYS A 15 2.58 0.05 6.57
N LEU A 16 3.90 -0.08 6.57
CA LEU A 16 4.64 -0.32 5.35
C LEU A 16 5.62 -1.45 5.57
N ARG A 17 6.12 -2.00 4.47
CA ARG A 17 7.14 -3.04 4.52
C ARG A 17 8.05 -2.89 3.33
N ALA A 18 9.35 -3.04 3.56
CA ALA A 18 10.36 -2.99 2.51
C ALA A 18 10.77 -4.41 2.15
N PHE A 19 10.94 -4.65 0.86
CA PHE A 19 11.40 -5.94 0.35
C PHE A 19 12.65 -5.73 -0.48
N ILE A 20 13.67 -6.53 -0.24
CA ILE A 20 14.88 -6.51 -1.05
C ILE A 20 14.71 -7.57 -2.12
N CYS A 21 14.66 -7.14 -3.37
CA CYS A 21 14.46 -8.05 -4.49
C CYS A 21 15.79 -8.44 -5.11
N ASP A 22 15.78 -9.51 -5.91
CA ASP A 22 17.02 -10.04 -6.47
C ASP A 22 17.53 -9.24 -7.67
N SER A 23 16.67 -8.50 -8.32
CA SER A 23 17.04 -7.82 -9.56
C SER A 23 16.01 -6.73 -9.87
N PRO A 24 16.31 -5.81 -10.79
CA PRO A 24 15.32 -4.84 -11.24
C PRO A 24 14.05 -5.49 -11.80
N LYS A 25 14.21 -6.63 -12.46
CA LYS A 25 13.06 -7.35 -13.00
C LYS A 25 12.18 -7.85 -11.86
N ALA A 26 12.79 -8.32 -10.78
CA ALA A 26 12.05 -8.77 -9.61
C ALA A 26 11.32 -7.60 -8.95
N CYS A 27 11.93 -6.41 -8.91
CA CYS A 27 11.25 -5.23 -8.39
C CYS A 27 10.01 -4.91 -9.22
N ASN A 28 10.12 -5.00 -10.53
CA ASN A 28 8.99 -4.75 -11.40
C ASN A 28 7.88 -5.78 -11.18
N SER A 29 8.25 -7.04 -10.98
CA SER A 29 7.29 -8.09 -10.68
C SER A 29 6.55 -7.80 -9.36
N ALA A 30 7.28 -7.30 -8.36
CA ALA A 30 6.66 -6.93 -7.09
C ALA A 30 5.62 -5.84 -7.29
N ARG A 31 5.92 -4.84 -8.11
CA ARG A 31 4.97 -3.77 -8.41
C ARG A 31 3.71 -4.32 -9.08
N VAL A 32 3.89 -5.26 -9.99
CA VAL A 32 2.75 -5.91 -10.66
C VAL A 32 1.90 -6.67 -9.65
N GLN A 33 2.54 -7.33 -8.68
CA GLN A 33 1.79 -8.03 -7.64
C GLN A 33 0.94 -7.08 -6.81
N VAL A 34 1.47 -5.88 -6.51
CA VAL A 34 0.69 -4.88 -5.78
C VAL A 34 -0.55 -4.48 -6.59
N GLN A 35 -0.39 -4.27 -7.89
CA GLN A 35 -1.53 -3.94 -8.74
C GLN A 35 -2.56 -5.07 -8.75
N HIS A 36 -2.09 -6.29 -8.75
CA HIS A 36 -2.97 -7.45 -8.72
C HIS A 36 -3.78 -7.49 -7.41
N VAL A 37 -3.11 -7.24 -6.28
CA VAL A 37 -3.78 -7.19 -4.99
C VAL A 37 -4.83 -6.09 -4.97
N LYS A 38 -4.48 -4.91 -5.48
CA LYS A 38 -5.41 -3.79 -5.50
C LYS A 38 -6.67 -4.12 -6.30
N ARG A 39 -6.51 -4.91 -7.34
CA ARG A 39 -7.63 -5.24 -8.21
C ARG A 39 -8.48 -6.38 -7.67
N MET A 40 -7.83 -7.39 -7.08
CA MET A 40 -8.51 -8.65 -6.80
C MET A 40 -8.70 -8.95 -5.31
N TYR A 41 -7.84 -8.41 -4.45
CA TYR A 41 -7.78 -8.89 -3.07
C TYR A 41 -7.76 -7.79 -2.03
N MET A 42 -8.19 -6.58 -2.35
CA MET A 42 -8.07 -5.45 -1.41
C MET A 42 -8.58 -5.84 -0.03
N PRO A 43 -7.68 -5.94 0.98
CA PRO A 43 -8.09 -6.38 2.30
C PRO A 43 -8.99 -5.36 3.00
N GLU A 44 -9.75 -5.86 3.95
CA GLU A 44 -10.59 -5.00 4.75
C GLU A 44 -9.73 -4.00 5.53
N GLY A 45 -10.16 -2.75 5.57
CA GLY A 45 -9.42 -1.71 6.28
C GLY A 45 -8.36 -1.03 5.45
N VAL A 46 -8.06 -1.52 4.26
CA VAL A 46 -7.05 -0.92 3.37
C VAL A 46 -7.77 -0.17 2.25
N GLU A 47 -7.45 1.10 2.12
CA GLU A 47 -8.02 1.90 1.04
C GLU A 47 -7.20 1.78 -0.24
N ASN A 48 -5.89 1.70 -0.11
CA ASN A 48 -5.02 1.67 -1.27
C ASN A 48 -3.64 1.15 -0.86
N TYR A 49 -2.83 0.82 -1.85
CA TYR A 49 -1.41 0.52 -1.64
C TYR A 49 -0.59 1.47 -2.49
N THR A 50 0.53 1.93 -1.95
CA THR A 50 1.50 2.69 -2.73
C THR A 50 2.80 1.92 -2.77
N VAL A 51 3.57 2.13 -3.83
CA VAL A 51 4.83 1.43 -4.04
C VAL A 51 5.90 2.45 -4.35
N HIS A 52 7.01 2.35 -3.64
CA HIS A 52 8.19 3.15 -3.92
C HIS A 52 9.35 2.18 -4.19
N THR A 53 10.07 2.40 -5.28
CA THR A 53 11.15 1.52 -5.66
C THR A 53 12.47 2.27 -5.67
N GLN A 54 13.46 1.74 -4.96
CA GLN A 54 14.84 2.22 -5.05
C GLN A 54 15.58 1.27 -5.96
N TRP A 55 15.69 1.66 -7.22
CA TRP A 55 16.23 0.78 -8.24
C TRP A 55 17.69 0.42 -8.02
N GLU A 56 18.45 1.34 -7.44
CA GLU A 56 19.88 1.09 -7.21
C GLU A 56 20.11 -0.07 -6.24
N ASP A 57 19.21 -0.24 -5.30
CA ASP A 57 19.38 -1.24 -4.26
C ASP A 57 18.38 -2.39 -4.40
N ASN A 58 17.55 -2.36 -5.43
CA ASN A 58 16.49 -3.35 -5.67
C ASN A 58 15.57 -3.47 -4.47
N ILE A 59 15.21 -2.33 -3.88
CA ILE A 59 14.32 -2.29 -2.72
C ILE A 59 12.95 -1.77 -3.17
N VAL A 60 11.91 -2.48 -2.76
CA VAL A 60 10.52 -2.08 -3.02
C VAL A 60 9.85 -1.87 -1.68
N VAL A 61 9.34 -0.66 -1.44
CA VAL A 61 8.62 -0.34 -0.22
C VAL A 61 7.14 -0.26 -0.55
N ILE A 62 6.36 -1.09 0.12
CA ILE A 62 4.92 -1.15 -0.11
C ILE A 62 4.23 -0.65 1.15
N THR A 63 3.36 0.35 0.97
CA THR A 63 2.60 0.95 2.08
C THR A 63 1.13 0.65 1.91
N ALA A 64 0.50 0.13 2.95
CA ALA A 64 -0.94 -0.09 2.98
C ALA A 64 -1.58 1.14 3.62
N ILE A 65 -2.39 1.85 2.83
CA ILE A 65 -3.04 3.07 3.30
C ILE A 65 -4.35 2.67 3.95
N ALA A 66 -4.50 3.05 5.22
CA ALA A 66 -5.70 2.71 5.96
C ALA A 66 -6.89 3.52 5.49
N LYS A 67 -8.06 2.90 5.51
CA LYS A 67 -9.30 3.61 5.24
C LYS A 67 -9.55 4.60 6.36
N GLN A 68 -10.04 5.77 6.00
CA GLN A 68 -10.41 6.75 6.99
C GLN A 68 -11.79 6.42 7.54
N ASP A 69 -11.96 6.71 8.82
CA ASP A 69 -13.26 6.51 9.46
C ASP A 69 -14.05 7.80 9.30
N ASP A 70 -15.08 7.76 8.49
CA ASP A 70 -15.87 8.93 8.19
C ASP A 70 -16.54 9.50 9.42
N THR A 71 -16.86 8.68 10.39
CA THR A 71 -17.49 9.17 11.60
C THR A 71 -16.58 10.06 12.41
N LYS A 72 -15.28 9.94 12.23
CA LYS A 72 -14.34 10.80 12.94
C LYS A 72 -14.12 12.13 12.25
N LYS A 73 -14.46 12.21 11.01
CA LYS A 73 -14.15 13.40 10.27
C LYS A 73 -15.13 14.48 10.39
N ASN A 74 -16.16 14.23 10.95
CA ASN A 74 -17.10 15.20 11.00
C ASN A 74 -16.77 16.33 11.78
N GLY A 75 -16.16 16.13 11.60
CA GLY A 75 -15.85 17.00 12.09
C GLY A 75 -15.13 17.66 11.50
N ILE A 76 -15.61 17.24 10.90
CA ILE A 76 -15.08 17.83 10.44
C ILE A 76 -14.72 18.22 9.60
N LYS A 77 -15.01 17.96 9.24
CA LYS A 77 -14.84 18.49 8.64
C LYS A 77 -14.60 18.83 7.89
N LYS A 78 -14.94 18.72 7.64
CA LYS A 78 -14.84 19.31 7.21
C LYS A 78 -14.66 19.80 6.73
N GLY A 79 -14.96 19.71 6.37
CA GLY A 79 -14.86 20.39 6.40
C GLY A 79 -14.79 20.57 5.94
N GLY A 80 -15.14 20.59 5.70
CA GLY A 80 -15.17 21.15 5.85
C GLY A 80 -15.04 21.25 5.44
N ASN A 81 -15.43 21.09 5.35
CA ASN A 81 -15.40 21.74 5.38
C ASN A 81 -15.17 22.08 5.31
N GLY A 82 -15.33 21.73 5.17
CA GLY A 82 -15.45 22.36 5.61
C GLY A 82 -15.34 22.62 5.42
N ASN A 83 -15.78 22.63 5.48
CA ASN A 83 -15.79 23.25 5.73
C ASN A 83 -15.54 23.47 5.64
N VAL A 84 -15.67 23.04 5.72
CA VAL A 84 -15.48 23.47 5.99
C VAL A 84 -15.30 23.76 5.83
#